data_9e938da21f25a61c7188ae7197459cd6
#
_entry.id   9e938da21f25a61c7188ae7197459cd6
#
_cell.length_a   1.000
_cell.length_b   1.000
_cell.length_c   1.000
_cell.angle_alpha   90.00
_cell.angle_beta   90.00
_cell.angle_gamma   90.00
#
_symmetry.space_group_name_H-M   'P 1'
#
loop_
_entity.id
_entity.type
_entity.pdbx_description
1 polymer ?
#
loop_
_entity_poly.entity_id
_entity_poly.type
_entity_poly.pdbx_seq_one_letter_code
_entity_poly.pdbx_strand_id
1 'polypeptide(L)'
;LNNYLVNYYSIEILPNKETMEKIIKLYKLSNKKVITFKIPFDEDKKIEIEKLIEYIKSGNKELINSLGGFEYIRNSIEPQETIIPENINAIFDIFSWDPIEIARQITIFTQYLYRNIGCQELLLSGWTKKDKIEKSPNITQLIIRFNKISRWIMEEILSYDSSKYRAKVIEIFLTVAEELRNMHNLNDCFAIITTFNHLSVKRLKKTWSKVSAEAKIKQSELSKLCSILKNFENIKNEFMEYKNNVKDINTLKEGCIPYLAPYLKDLAFLDEGQKYFNQNKLININKIIIVGRIIKNIKESQMFVYGYKPVYSLAILSDPEPLDDDKLTSLSESIE
;
A
#
# COMPACT_ATOMS: atom_id res chain seq x y z
N LEU A 1 -8.93 12.43 2.80
CA LEU A 1 -8.36 11.78 3.99
C LEU A 1 -9.28 11.99 5.22
N ASN A 2 -9.60 13.23 5.58
CA ASN A 2 -10.46 13.54 6.73
C ASN A 2 -11.84 12.86 6.67
N ASN A 3 -12.51 12.89 5.52
CA ASN A 3 -13.82 12.22 5.37
C ASN A 3 -13.68 10.69 5.35
N TYR A 4 -12.56 10.18 4.88
CA TYR A 4 -12.29 8.75 4.80
C TYR A 4 -11.94 8.18 6.17
N LEU A 5 -11.07 8.85 6.91
CA LEU A 5 -10.72 8.48 8.29
C LEU A 5 -11.90 8.65 9.24
N VAL A 6 -12.71 9.72 9.08
CA VAL A 6 -13.90 9.97 9.91
C VAL A 6 -15.02 8.94 9.65
N ASN A 7 -15.19 8.47 8.42
CA ASN A 7 -16.16 7.42 8.12
C ASN A 7 -15.68 6.02 8.49
N TYR A 8 -14.37 5.86 8.70
CA TYR A 8 -13.74 4.58 8.99
C TYR A 8 -13.54 4.31 10.47
N TYR A 9 -13.20 5.35 11.20
CA TYR A 9 -12.94 5.29 12.62
C TYR A 9 -14.14 5.92 13.31
N SER A 10 -14.94 5.12 14.00
CA SER A 10 -16.03 5.67 14.80
C SER A 10 -15.49 6.80 15.69
N ILE A 11 -16.11 7.96 15.56
CA ILE A 11 -15.65 9.28 15.99
C ILE A 11 -15.31 9.39 17.48
N GLU A 12 -15.68 8.41 18.30
CA GLU A 12 -15.59 8.50 19.77
C GLU A 12 -14.19 8.31 20.36
N ILE A 13 -13.18 7.93 19.54
CA ILE A 13 -11.89 7.47 20.06
C ILE A 13 -10.68 8.16 19.40
N LEU A 14 -10.89 9.05 18.47
CA LEU A 14 -9.81 9.82 17.85
C LEU A 14 -9.45 11.06 18.67
N PRO A 15 -8.15 11.45 18.76
CA PRO A 15 -7.83 12.81 19.15
C PRO A 15 -8.66 13.73 18.27
N ASN A 16 -9.21 14.79 18.88
CA ASN A 16 -10.18 15.63 18.19
C ASN A 16 -9.60 16.05 16.82
N LYS A 17 -10.47 16.27 15.84
CA LYS A 17 -10.13 16.62 14.45
C LYS A 17 -9.06 17.73 14.38
N GLU A 18 -9.11 18.69 15.31
CA GLU A 18 -8.18 19.82 15.38
C GLU A 18 -6.76 19.38 15.75
N THR A 19 -6.60 18.43 16.68
CA THR A 19 -5.30 17.87 17.05
C THR A 19 -4.69 17.10 15.87
N MET A 20 -5.51 16.37 15.12
CA MET A 20 -5.06 15.65 13.93
C MET A 20 -4.65 16.58 12.80
N GLU A 21 -5.43 17.62 12.54
CA GLU A 21 -5.07 18.65 11.54
C GLU A 21 -3.77 19.37 11.93
N LYS A 22 -3.55 19.61 13.23
CA LYS A 22 -2.30 20.17 13.73
C LYS A 22 -1.11 19.22 13.54
N ILE A 23 -1.27 17.92 13.82
CA ILE A 23 -0.23 16.91 13.60
C ILE A 23 0.12 16.83 12.12
N ILE A 24 -0.87 16.73 11.23
CA ILE A 24 -0.68 16.68 9.78
C ILE A 24 -0.02 17.98 9.29
N LYS A 25 -0.45 19.15 9.80
CA LYS A 25 0.13 20.44 9.44
C LYS A 25 1.58 20.58 9.92
N LEU A 26 1.90 20.12 11.12
CA LEU A 26 3.27 20.10 11.65
C LEU A 26 4.17 19.19 10.83
N TYR A 27 3.69 18.00 10.44
CA TYR A 27 4.42 17.09 9.56
C TYR A 27 4.69 17.74 8.19
N LYS A 28 3.68 18.40 7.58
CA LYS A 28 3.84 19.11 6.29
C LYS A 28 4.78 20.32 6.39
N LEU A 29 4.79 21.03 7.52
CA LEU A 29 5.62 22.22 7.74
C LEU A 29 7.06 21.88 8.12
N SER A 30 7.34 20.67 8.56
CA SER A 30 8.67 20.29 9.06
C SER A 30 9.74 20.22 7.97
N ASN A 31 9.37 20.35 6.68
CA ASN A 31 10.27 20.15 5.53
C ASN A 31 11.21 18.94 5.69
N LYS A 32 10.77 17.95 6.48
CA LYS A 32 11.49 16.70 6.77
C LYS A 32 13.00 16.86 7.07
N LYS A 33 13.44 18.04 7.46
CA LYS A 33 14.75 18.13 8.13
C LYS A 33 14.64 17.28 9.37
N VAL A 34 15.70 16.54 9.69
CA VAL A 34 15.79 15.80 10.95
C VAL A 34 15.58 16.81 12.10
N ILE A 35 14.32 17.05 12.40
CA ILE A 35 13.92 17.90 13.50
C ILE A 35 13.62 16.91 14.61
N THR A 36 14.53 16.86 15.55
CA THR A 36 14.21 16.41 16.91
C THR A 36 13.11 17.36 17.37
N PHE A 37 11.86 16.95 17.22
CA PHE A 37 10.75 17.72 17.73
C PHE A 37 10.84 17.75 19.24
N LYS A 38 11.41 18.81 19.79
CA LYS A 38 11.02 19.26 21.11
C LYS A 38 9.66 19.92 20.93
N ILE A 39 8.60 19.13 20.90
CA ILE A 39 7.26 19.65 21.11
C ILE A 39 7.32 20.27 22.52
N PRO A 40 7.00 21.54 22.73
CA PRO A 40 6.79 22.06 24.05
C PRO A 40 5.58 21.30 24.60
N PHE A 41 5.84 20.30 25.44
CA PHE A 41 4.83 19.44 26.02
C PHE A 41 4.09 20.26 27.10
N ASP A 42 2.86 20.56 26.80
CA ASP A 42 1.80 20.75 27.78
C ASP A 42 1.52 19.37 28.41
N GLU A 43 1.47 19.25 29.72
CA GLU A 43 1.26 17.96 30.40
C GLU A 43 -0.03 17.29 29.96
N ASP A 44 -1.07 18.04 29.63
CA ASP A 44 -2.33 17.53 29.09
C ASP A 44 -2.16 16.82 27.74
N LYS A 45 -1.25 17.31 26.91
CA LYS A 45 -0.94 16.65 25.61
C LYS A 45 -0.10 15.38 25.76
N LYS A 46 0.70 15.29 26.82
CA LYS A 46 1.43 14.06 27.15
C LYS A 46 0.45 12.93 27.49
N ILE A 47 -0.58 13.23 28.27
CA ILE A 47 -1.65 12.29 28.64
C ILE A 47 -2.43 11.81 27.39
N GLU A 48 -2.75 12.74 26.46
CA GLU A 48 -3.44 12.37 25.21
C GLU A 48 -2.59 11.46 24.32
N ILE A 49 -1.29 11.70 24.25
CA ILE A 49 -0.34 10.91 23.47
C ILE A 49 -0.09 9.54 24.13
N GLU A 50 0.03 9.49 25.47
CA GLU A 50 0.15 8.23 26.21
C GLU A 50 -1.10 7.37 26.05
N LYS A 51 -2.30 7.97 26.11
CA LYS A 51 -3.56 7.29 25.80
C LYS A 51 -3.62 6.79 24.36
N LEU A 52 -3.13 7.57 23.40
CA LEU A 52 -3.06 7.16 22.00
C LEU A 52 -2.13 5.94 21.81
N ILE A 53 -0.99 5.91 22.52
CA ILE A 53 -0.06 4.77 22.48
C ILE A 53 -0.68 3.55 23.13
N GLU A 54 -1.30 3.71 24.28
CA GLU A 54 -1.99 2.62 24.98
C GLU A 54 -3.13 2.06 24.10
N TYR A 55 -3.83 2.94 23.39
CA TYR A 55 -4.84 2.63 22.41
C TYR A 55 -4.28 1.87 21.20
N ILE A 56 -3.17 2.34 20.65
CA ILE A 56 -2.44 1.67 19.57
C ILE A 56 -1.97 0.29 20.01
N LYS A 57 -1.41 0.17 21.23
CA LYS A 57 -0.95 -1.11 21.82
C LYS A 57 -2.10 -2.09 22.10
N SER A 58 -3.26 -1.61 22.54
CA SER A 58 -4.42 -2.45 22.87
C SER A 58 -5.13 -3.06 21.66
N GLY A 59 -4.90 -2.51 20.45
CA GLY A 59 -5.56 -2.92 19.21
C GLY A 59 -7.08 -2.88 19.33
N ASN A 60 -7.72 -1.86 18.77
CA ASN A 60 -9.17 -1.69 18.89
C ASN A 60 -9.94 -2.75 18.11
N LYS A 61 -10.62 -3.64 18.83
CA LYS A 61 -11.46 -4.70 18.25
C LYS A 61 -12.62 -4.13 17.41
N GLU A 62 -13.17 -2.98 17.79
CA GLU A 62 -14.30 -2.35 17.05
C GLU A 62 -13.87 -1.78 15.70
N LEU A 63 -12.65 -1.29 15.62
CA LEU A 63 -12.09 -0.82 14.35
C LEU A 63 -11.91 -1.96 13.35
N ILE A 64 -11.44 -3.12 13.83
CA ILE A 64 -11.34 -4.33 13.03
C ILE A 64 -12.73 -4.77 12.56
N ASN A 65 -13.77 -4.57 13.37
CA ASN A 65 -15.15 -4.87 13.02
C ASN A 65 -15.71 -3.93 11.95
N SER A 66 -15.38 -2.64 12.03
CA SER A 66 -15.83 -1.64 11.04
C SER A 66 -15.19 -1.79 9.67
N LEU A 67 -14.04 -2.48 9.58
CA LEU A 67 -13.37 -2.84 8.32
C LEU A 67 -14.11 -3.93 7.50
N GLY A 68 -15.38 -4.13 7.78
CA GLY A 68 -16.36 -4.81 6.93
C GLY A 68 -16.09 -6.28 6.62
N GLY A 69 -16.70 -7.18 7.35
CA GLY A 69 -16.74 -8.60 6.99
C GLY A 69 -15.62 -9.47 7.55
N PHE A 70 -14.83 -8.97 8.47
CA PHE A 70 -13.83 -9.76 9.21
C PHE A 70 -14.45 -10.79 10.16
N GLU A 71 -15.74 -10.72 10.47
CA GLU A 71 -16.37 -11.59 11.46
C GLU A 71 -16.27 -13.07 11.12
N TYR A 72 -16.30 -13.44 9.85
CA TYR A 72 -16.29 -14.84 9.45
C TYR A 72 -14.90 -15.51 9.56
N ILE A 73 -13.82 -14.75 9.30
CA ILE A 73 -12.43 -15.27 9.33
C ILE A 73 -11.75 -14.91 10.66
N ARG A 74 -12.33 -14.01 11.43
CA ARG A 74 -11.82 -13.42 12.65
C ARG A 74 -11.55 -14.44 13.77
N ASN A 75 -12.30 -15.53 13.81
CA ASN A 75 -12.18 -16.56 14.85
C ASN A 75 -10.98 -17.49 14.65
N SER A 76 -10.26 -17.41 13.53
CA SER A 76 -9.17 -18.31 13.19
C SER A 76 -7.78 -17.67 13.10
N ILE A 77 -7.68 -16.32 13.08
CA ILE A 77 -6.41 -15.62 12.99
C ILE A 77 -6.18 -14.79 14.26
N GLU A 78 -5.20 -15.19 15.08
CA GLU A 78 -4.73 -14.33 16.16
C GLU A 78 -4.07 -13.09 15.58
N PRO A 79 -4.50 -11.86 15.97
CA PRO A 79 -3.89 -10.64 15.51
C PRO A 79 -2.43 -10.59 15.94
N GLN A 80 -1.52 -10.36 15.00
CA GLN A 80 -0.11 -10.20 15.35
C GLN A 80 0.10 -8.94 16.18
N GLU A 81 1.00 -9.01 17.15
CA GLU A 81 1.36 -7.84 17.95
C GLU A 81 2.04 -6.78 17.07
N THR A 82 1.71 -5.53 17.37
CA THR A 82 2.23 -4.36 16.67
C THR A 82 3.60 -4.00 17.19
N ILE A 83 4.55 -3.73 16.31
CA ILE A 83 5.90 -3.27 16.65
C ILE A 83 5.90 -1.74 16.64
N ILE A 84 5.84 -1.14 17.83
CA ILE A 84 5.79 0.32 18.00
C ILE A 84 7.14 0.82 18.51
N PRO A 85 7.67 1.95 17.98
CA PRO A 85 8.88 2.57 18.50
C PRO A 85 8.77 2.88 19.99
N GLU A 86 9.83 2.61 20.74
CA GLU A 86 9.88 2.89 22.19
C GLU A 86 9.80 4.40 22.49
N ASN A 87 10.32 5.22 21.59
CA ASN A 87 10.30 6.66 21.72
C ASN A 87 9.13 7.27 20.96
N ILE A 88 8.21 7.88 21.69
CA ILE A 88 7.03 8.55 21.16
C ILE A 88 7.34 9.70 20.18
N ASN A 89 8.47 10.40 20.40
CA ASN A 89 8.90 11.49 19.51
C ASN A 89 9.39 10.98 18.15
N ALA A 90 9.66 9.68 18.05
CA ALA A 90 10.14 9.01 16.85
C ALA A 90 9.02 8.49 15.94
N ILE A 91 7.75 8.63 16.34
CA ILE A 91 6.59 8.13 15.56
C ILE A 91 6.56 8.68 14.13
N PHE A 92 7.11 9.86 13.88
CA PHE A 92 7.14 10.50 12.56
C PHE A 92 8.47 10.32 11.82
N ASP A 93 9.43 9.60 12.39
CA ASP A 93 10.73 9.33 11.78
C ASP A 93 10.74 7.93 11.17
N ILE A 94 10.91 7.84 9.85
CA ILE A 94 10.96 6.58 9.12
C ILE A 94 12.05 5.62 9.65
N PHE A 95 13.15 6.17 10.20
CA PHE A 95 14.23 5.37 10.76
C PHE A 95 13.91 4.71 12.09
N SER A 96 12.82 5.11 12.73
CA SER A 96 12.40 4.60 14.03
C SER A 96 11.44 3.42 13.91
N TRP A 97 10.87 3.19 12.73
CA TRP A 97 9.91 2.13 12.52
C TRP A 97 10.56 0.86 11.99
N ASP A 98 10.09 -0.28 12.49
CA ASP A 98 10.44 -1.58 11.93
C ASP A 98 9.86 -1.70 10.51
N PRO A 99 10.68 -2.05 9.49
CA PRO A 99 10.20 -2.23 8.12
C PRO A 99 9.03 -3.23 7.99
N ILE A 100 9.00 -4.27 8.84
CA ILE A 100 7.89 -5.22 8.89
C ILE A 100 6.58 -4.51 9.26
N GLU A 101 6.62 -3.61 10.25
CA GLU A 101 5.43 -2.90 10.67
C GLU A 101 4.96 -1.90 9.61
N ILE A 102 5.87 -1.23 8.91
CA ILE A 102 5.53 -0.39 7.76
C ILE A 102 4.82 -1.22 6.69
N ALA A 103 5.34 -2.40 6.36
CA ALA A 103 4.74 -3.33 5.39
C ALA A 103 3.33 -3.78 5.81
N ARG A 104 3.14 -4.12 7.09
CA ARG A 104 1.82 -4.50 7.66
C ARG A 104 0.81 -3.38 7.52
N GLN A 105 1.19 -2.16 7.88
CA GLN A 105 0.29 -1.00 7.84
C GLN A 105 -0.08 -0.59 6.41
N ILE A 106 0.87 -0.63 5.48
CA ILE A 106 0.58 -0.47 4.04
C ILE A 106 -0.42 -1.52 3.58
N THR A 107 -0.23 -2.77 3.98
CA THR A 107 -1.07 -3.91 3.58
C THR A 107 -2.51 -3.79 4.07
N ILE A 108 -2.76 -3.32 5.30
CA ILE A 108 -4.11 -3.15 5.85
C ILE A 108 -4.98 -2.28 4.93
N PHE A 109 -4.46 -1.13 4.50
CA PHE A 109 -5.20 -0.21 3.63
C PHE A 109 -5.45 -0.80 2.24
N THR A 110 -4.42 -1.40 1.67
CA THR A 110 -4.53 -2.01 0.34
C THR A 110 -5.51 -3.18 0.35
N GLN A 111 -5.46 -4.01 1.40
CA GLN A 111 -6.42 -5.11 1.60
C GLN A 111 -7.86 -4.61 1.62
N TYR A 112 -8.13 -3.52 2.32
CA TYR A 112 -9.47 -2.97 2.37
C TYR A 112 -9.99 -2.60 0.98
N LEU A 113 -9.25 -1.81 0.22
CA LEU A 113 -9.65 -1.42 -1.12
C LEU A 113 -9.80 -2.65 -2.04
N TYR A 114 -8.83 -3.55 -1.97
CA TYR A 114 -8.80 -4.74 -2.78
C TYR A 114 -10.01 -5.67 -2.53
N ARG A 115 -10.37 -5.90 -1.27
CA ARG A 115 -11.50 -6.76 -0.91
C ARG A 115 -12.86 -6.17 -1.29
N ASN A 116 -12.98 -4.85 -1.36
CA ASN A 116 -14.20 -4.16 -1.76
C ASN A 116 -14.42 -4.11 -3.28
N ILE A 117 -13.45 -4.56 -4.10
CA ILE A 117 -13.63 -4.63 -5.56
C ILE A 117 -14.73 -5.64 -5.86
N GLY A 118 -15.87 -5.14 -6.37
CA GLY A 118 -16.99 -5.96 -6.82
C GLY A 118 -16.77 -6.56 -8.21
N CYS A 119 -17.46 -7.66 -8.53
CA CYS A 119 -17.40 -8.24 -9.87
C CYS A 119 -17.80 -7.24 -10.97
N GLN A 120 -18.78 -6.38 -10.69
CA GLN A 120 -19.24 -5.35 -11.61
C GLN A 120 -18.17 -4.35 -11.98
N GLU A 121 -17.23 -4.03 -11.06
CA GLU A 121 -16.13 -3.12 -11.33
C GLU A 121 -15.12 -3.70 -12.32
N LEU A 122 -15.03 -5.02 -12.44
CA LEU A 122 -14.13 -5.75 -13.32
C LEU A 122 -14.71 -5.97 -14.73
N LEU A 123 -15.92 -5.47 -14.98
CA LEU A 123 -16.60 -5.62 -16.28
C LEU A 123 -16.56 -4.32 -17.10
N LEU A 124 -16.54 -4.47 -18.42
CA LEU A 124 -16.65 -3.37 -19.39
C LEU A 124 -15.59 -2.28 -19.23
N SER A 125 -14.46 -2.61 -18.61
CA SER A 125 -13.30 -1.70 -18.42
C SER A 125 -13.67 -0.35 -17.82
N GLY A 126 -14.56 -0.35 -16.82
CA GLY A 126 -15.08 0.86 -16.16
C GLY A 126 -13.98 1.79 -15.64
N TRP A 127 -12.88 1.24 -15.13
CA TRP A 127 -11.72 1.98 -14.59
C TRP A 127 -10.95 2.82 -15.64
N THR A 128 -11.20 2.60 -16.95
CA THR A 128 -10.58 3.38 -18.04
C THR A 128 -11.46 4.52 -18.52
N LYS A 129 -12.70 4.61 -18.08
CA LYS A 129 -13.70 5.57 -18.56
C LYS A 129 -13.61 6.91 -17.80
N LYS A 130 -14.24 7.96 -18.36
CA LYS A 130 -14.30 9.28 -17.72
C LYS A 130 -15.03 9.21 -16.35
N ASP A 131 -16.05 8.38 -16.25
CA ASP A 131 -16.88 8.12 -15.08
C ASP A 131 -16.38 6.93 -14.23
N LYS A 132 -15.06 6.67 -14.26
CA LYS A 132 -14.42 5.55 -13.56
C LYS A 132 -14.67 5.52 -12.05
N ILE A 133 -14.84 6.70 -11.42
CA ILE A 133 -15.13 6.80 -9.98
C ILE A 133 -16.50 6.19 -9.66
N GLU A 134 -17.47 6.31 -10.57
CA GLU A 134 -18.80 5.74 -10.39
C GLU A 134 -18.85 4.26 -10.78
N LYS A 135 -18.17 3.89 -11.87
CA LYS A 135 -18.19 2.53 -12.43
C LYS A 135 -17.29 1.54 -11.74
N SER A 136 -16.13 2.01 -11.27
CA SER A 136 -15.10 1.17 -10.66
C SER A 136 -14.41 1.92 -9.51
N PRO A 137 -15.17 2.26 -8.45
CA PRO A 137 -14.68 3.12 -7.36
C PRO A 137 -13.49 2.51 -6.64
N ASN A 138 -13.56 1.24 -6.25
CA ASN A 138 -12.50 0.59 -5.48
C ASN A 138 -11.25 0.32 -6.33
N ILE A 139 -11.40 -0.09 -7.58
CA ILE A 139 -10.27 -0.20 -8.53
C ILE A 139 -9.61 1.15 -8.73
N THR A 140 -10.40 2.21 -8.92
CA THR A 140 -9.89 3.57 -9.11
C THR A 140 -9.12 4.05 -7.87
N GLN A 141 -9.64 3.82 -6.68
CA GLN A 141 -8.96 4.16 -5.43
C GLN A 141 -7.68 3.34 -5.22
N LEU A 142 -7.68 2.05 -5.57
CA LEU A 142 -6.48 1.22 -5.49
C LEU A 142 -5.36 1.73 -6.42
N ILE A 143 -5.71 2.16 -7.65
CA ILE A 143 -4.76 2.76 -8.59
C ILE A 143 -4.22 4.10 -8.06
N ILE A 144 -5.11 4.96 -7.53
CA ILE A 144 -4.71 6.24 -6.93
C ILE A 144 -3.75 5.99 -5.76
N ARG A 145 -4.08 5.02 -4.90
CA ARG A 145 -3.23 4.66 -3.76
C ARG A 145 -1.87 4.14 -4.20
N PHE A 146 -1.81 3.25 -5.19
CA PHE A 146 -0.56 2.75 -5.75
C PHE A 146 0.38 3.92 -6.14
N ASN A 147 -0.14 4.89 -6.87
CA ASN A 147 0.62 6.06 -7.27
C ASN A 147 1.01 6.95 -6.07
N LYS A 148 0.12 7.11 -5.08
CA LYS A 148 0.40 7.87 -3.87
C LYS A 148 1.55 7.25 -3.06
N ILE A 149 1.56 5.93 -2.87
CA ILE A 149 2.65 5.23 -2.19
C ILE A 149 3.98 5.45 -2.92
N SER A 150 3.98 5.28 -4.24
CA SER A 150 5.17 5.46 -5.05
C SER A 150 5.74 6.89 -4.92
N ARG A 151 4.89 7.91 -5.00
CA ARG A 151 5.29 9.32 -4.85
C ARG A 151 5.74 9.65 -3.44
N TRP A 152 5.06 9.13 -2.44
CA TRP A 152 5.47 9.31 -1.04
C TRP A 152 6.88 8.78 -0.79
N ILE A 153 7.19 7.59 -1.30
CA ILE A 153 8.53 7.02 -1.16
C ILE A 153 9.58 7.87 -1.89
N MET A 154 9.26 8.39 -3.09
CA MET A 154 10.14 9.33 -3.79
C MET A 154 10.38 10.59 -2.97
N GLU A 155 9.31 11.18 -2.42
CA GLU A 155 9.39 12.37 -1.56
C GLU A 155 10.22 12.08 -0.32
N GLU A 156 10.02 10.91 0.31
CA GLU A 156 10.79 10.50 1.48
C GLU A 156 12.28 10.39 1.18
N ILE A 157 12.65 9.78 0.07
CA ILE A 157 14.06 9.70 -0.36
C ILE A 157 14.62 11.10 -0.62
N LEU A 158 13.90 11.96 -1.34
CA LEU A 158 14.35 13.27 -1.78
C LEU A 158 14.35 14.32 -0.65
N SER A 159 13.71 14.06 0.48
CA SER A 159 13.63 15.01 1.60
C SER A 159 14.94 15.21 2.37
N TYR A 160 15.94 14.37 2.15
CA TYR A 160 17.22 14.42 2.87
C TYR A 160 18.33 15.04 2.01
N ASP A 161 19.01 16.06 2.52
CA ASP A 161 20.16 16.70 1.83
C ASP A 161 21.35 15.72 1.69
N SER A 162 21.53 14.85 2.68
CA SER A 162 22.64 13.90 2.71
C SER A 162 22.36 12.64 1.89
N SER A 163 23.19 12.37 0.88
CA SER A 163 23.15 11.13 0.11
C SER A 163 23.30 9.86 0.98
N LYS A 164 23.92 9.96 2.17
CA LYS A 164 24.01 8.84 3.12
C LYS A 164 22.65 8.54 3.75
N TYR A 165 21.87 9.56 4.11
CA TYR A 165 20.53 9.37 4.66
C TYR A 165 19.56 8.88 3.56
N ARG A 166 19.63 9.46 2.35
CA ARG A 166 18.83 8.96 1.21
C ARG A 166 19.09 7.48 0.92
N ALA A 167 20.36 7.04 0.97
CA ALA A 167 20.71 5.63 0.80
C ALA A 167 20.08 4.75 1.88
N LYS A 168 20.07 5.17 3.13
CA LYS A 168 19.40 4.44 4.22
C LYS A 168 17.89 4.36 4.02
N VAL A 169 17.24 5.43 3.55
CA VAL A 169 15.79 5.40 3.22
C VAL A 169 15.52 4.38 2.11
N ILE A 170 16.36 4.35 1.07
CA ILE A 170 16.25 3.32 0.01
C ILE A 170 16.37 1.91 0.60
N GLU A 171 17.32 1.67 1.50
CA GLU A 171 17.52 0.36 2.15
C GLU A 171 16.32 -0.06 3.00
N ILE A 172 15.72 0.88 3.74
CA ILE A 172 14.49 0.63 4.51
C ILE A 172 13.36 0.19 3.56
N PHE A 173 13.10 0.95 2.49
CA PHE A 173 12.01 0.62 1.58
C PHE A 173 12.29 -0.64 0.75
N LEU A 174 13.53 -1.00 0.48
CA LEU A 174 13.86 -2.32 -0.09
C LEU A 174 13.52 -3.45 0.88
N THR A 175 13.75 -3.25 2.17
CA THR A 175 13.34 -4.22 3.20
C THR A 175 11.82 -4.27 3.33
N VAL A 176 11.13 -3.14 3.31
CA VAL A 176 9.66 -3.09 3.27
C VAL A 176 9.11 -3.84 2.04
N ALA A 177 9.71 -3.67 0.86
CA ALA A 177 9.28 -4.36 -0.35
C ALA A 177 9.48 -5.88 -0.27
N GLU A 178 10.57 -6.34 0.36
CA GLU A 178 10.81 -7.75 0.63
C GLU A 178 9.76 -8.31 1.61
N GLU A 179 9.47 -7.59 2.69
CA GLU A 179 8.42 -8.00 3.64
C GLU A 179 7.03 -8.04 3.00
N LEU A 180 6.70 -7.08 2.13
CA LEU A 180 5.45 -7.11 1.37
C LEU A 180 5.39 -8.33 0.44
N ARG A 181 6.50 -8.73 -0.18
CA ARG A 181 6.59 -9.97 -0.95
C ARG A 181 6.36 -11.18 -0.05
N ASN A 182 7.04 -11.25 1.08
CA ASN A 182 6.92 -12.34 2.06
C ASN A 182 5.48 -12.48 2.57
N MET A 183 4.77 -11.35 2.72
CA MET A 183 3.36 -11.28 3.08
C MET A 183 2.43 -11.55 1.89
N HIS A 184 2.94 -11.81 0.69
CA HIS A 184 2.16 -11.96 -0.55
C HIS A 184 1.32 -10.72 -0.94
N ASN A 185 1.72 -9.53 -0.48
CA ASN A 185 1.19 -8.27 -0.98
C ASN A 185 2.02 -7.80 -2.19
N LEU A 186 1.77 -8.43 -3.32
CA LEU A 186 2.51 -8.16 -4.55
C LEU A 186 2.16 -6.81 -5.19
N ASN A 187 1.00 -6.24 -4.84
CA ASN A 187 0.59 -4.92 -5.34
C ASN A 187 1.50 -3.81 -4.80
N ASP A 188 1.71 -3.77 -3.49
CA ASP A 188 2.49 -2.70 -2.87
C ASP A 188 4.00 -2.97 -2.99
N CYS A 189 4.42 -4.23 -3.03
CA CYS A 189 5.78 -4.61 -3.43
C CYS A 189 6.12 -4.02 -4.81
N PHE A 190 5.24 -4.17 -5.80
CA PHE A 190 5.42 -3.61 -7.14
C PHE A 190 5.46 -2.07 -7.10
N ALA A 191 4.62 -1.42 -6.29
CA ALA A 191 4.61 0.05 -6.14
C ALA A 191 5.97 0.57 -5.65
N ILE A 192 6.55 -0.08 -4.64
CA ILE A 192 7.87 0.29 -4.11
C ILE A 192 8.97 0.09 -5.15
N ILE A 193 8.99 -1.04 -5.84
CA ILE A 193 10.05 -1.33 -6.81
C ILE A 193 9.98 -0.41 -8.03
N THR A 194 8.78 -0.03 -8.49
CA THR A 194 8.65 0.95 -9.57
C THR A 194 9.16 2.33 -9.19
N THR A 195 9.09 2.70 -7.91
CA THR A 195 9.66 3.95 -7.41
C THR A 195 11.15 4.05 -7.67
N PHE A 196 11.90 2.97 -7.44
CA PHE A 196 13.37 2.96 -7.68
C PHE A 196 13.74 3.01 -9.17
N ASN A 197 12.81 2.65 -10.05
CA ASN A 197 12.98 2.77 -11.50
C ASN A 197 12.58 4.15 -12.03
N HIS A 198 11.87 4.97 -11.23
CA HIS A 198 11.51 6.34 -11.61
C HIS A 198 12.75 7.20 -11.81
N LEU A 199 12.73 8.10 -12.80
CA LEU A 199 13.90 8.90 -13.16
C LEU A 199 14.42 9.72 -11.98
N SER A 200 13.53 10.31 -11.20
CA SER A 200 13.88 11.14 -10.01
C SER A 200 14.67 10.40 -8.94
N VAL A 201 14.56 9.07 -8.85
CA VAL A 201 15.34 8.24 -7.90
C VAL A 201 16.52 7.57 -8.60
N LYS A 202 16.31 7.04 -9.80
CA LYS A 202 17.33 6.30 -10.56
C LYS A 202 18.54 7.16 -10.90
N ARG A 203 18.37 8.47 -11.10
CA ARG A 203 19.45 9.42 -11.44
C ARG A 203 20.38 9.73 -10.28
N LEU A 204 20.01 9.47 -9.03
CA LEU A 204 20.77 9.80 -7.81
C LEU A 204 22.03 8.93 -7.65
N LYS A 205 23.03 9.12 -8.50
CA LYS A 205 24.23 8.27 -8.57
C LYS A 205 25.04 8.27 -7.27
N LYS A 206 25.19 9.44 -6.63
CA LYS A 206 25.91 9.56 -5.34
C LYS A 206 25.17 8.82 -4.23
N THR A 207 23.84 8.88 -4.22
CA THR A 207 22.99 8.13 -3.31
C THR A 207 23.13 6.63 -3.53
N TRP A 208 22.95 6.16 -4.76
CA TRP A 208 23.08 4.73 -5.10
C TRP A 208 24.48 4.17 -4.84
N SER A 209 25.54 4.97 -4.96
CA SER A 209 26.89 4.52 -4.61
C SER A 209 27.05 4.16 -3.13
N LYS A 210 26.20 4.72 -2.24
CA LYS A 210 26.22 4.50 -0.79
C LYS A 210 25.24 3.43 -0.32
N VAL A 211 24.37 2.95 -1.19
CA VAL A 211 23.50 1.80 -0.90
C VAL A 211 24.37 0.55 -0.81
N SER A 212 24.15 -0.27 0.23
CA SER A 212 24.92 -1.49 0.50
C SER A 212 24.82 -2.51 -0.63
N ALA A 213 25.81 -3.40 -0.70
CA ALA A 213 25.82 -4.49 -1.68
C ALA A 213 24.64 -5.44 -1.49
N GLU A 214 24.28 -5.74 -0.24
CA GLU A 214 23.14 -6.57 0.12
C GLU A 214 21.82 -5.97 -0.39
N ALA A 215 21.58 -4.68 -0.12
CA ALA A 215 20.40 -3.98 -0.59
C ALA A 215 20.31 -3.93 -2.13
N LYS A 216 21.43 -3.81 -2.83
CA LYS A 216 21.47 -3.87 -4.30
C LYS A 216 21.12 -5.26 -4.85
N ILE A 217 21.54 -6.32 -4.17
CA ILE A 217 21.15 -7.70 -4.52
C ILE A 217 19.63 -7.85 -4.35
N LYS A 218 19.12 -7.45 -3.19
CA LYS A 218 17.66 -7.44 -2.89
C LYS A 218 16.88 -6.67 -3.96
N GLN A 219 17.31 -5.46 -4.32
CA GLN A 219 16.72 -4.67 -5.39
C GLN A 219 16.70 -5.41 -6.72
N SER A 220 17.81 -6.07 -7.08
CA SER A 220 17.91 -6.83 -8.33
C SER A 220 16.91 -7.99 -8.38
N GLU A 221 16.76 -8.74 -7.29
CA GLU A 221 15.83 -9.86 -7.19
C GLU A 221 14.38 -9.40 -7.26
N LEU A 222 14.01 -8.38 -6.49
CA LEU A 222 12.67 -7.81 -6.52
C LEU A 222 12.34 -7.16 -7.88
N SER A 223 13.32 -6.56 -8.54
CA SER A 223 13.14 -6.02 -9.90
C SER A 223 12.91 -7.11 -10.94
N LYS A 224 13.52 -8.29 -10.79
CA LYS A 224 13.22 -9.45 -11.65
C LYS A 224 11.79 -9.93 -11.44
N LEU A 225 11.33 -10.01 -10.19
CA LEU A 225 9.95 -10.35 -9.86
C LEU A 225 8.97 -9.35 -10.48
N CYS A 226 9.24 -8.06 -10.30
CA CYS A 226 8.39 -6.95 -10.77
C CYS A 226 8.62 -6.60 -12.26
N SER A 227 9.21 -7.51 -13.03
CA SER A 227 9.45 -7.30 -14.46
C SER A 227 8.14 -7.22 -15.25
N ILE A 228 8.05 -6.24 -16.16
CA ILE A 228 6.91 -6.08 -17.08
C ILE A 228 6.96 -7.05 -18.28
N LEU A 229 8.08 -7.75 -18.44
CA LEU A 229 8.28 -8.67 -19.58
C LEU A 229 7.25 -9.80 -19.56
N LYS A 230 6.90 -10.26 -20.76
CA LYS A 230 5.93 -11.33 -20.99
C LYS A 230 4.61 -11.12 -20.22
N ASN A 231 4.12 -9.89 -20.23
CA ASN A 231 2.89 -9.50 -19.53
C ASN A 231 2.93 -9.82 -18.03
N PHE A 232 4.01 -9.41 -17.35
CA PHE A 232 4.20 -9.57 -15.91
C PHE A 232 4.24 -11.05 -15.46
N GLU A 233 4.84 -11.92 -16.27
CA GLU A 233 4.84 -13.38 -16.06
C GLU A 233 5.35 -13.75 -14.66
N ASN A 234 6.46 -13.16 -14.20
CA ASN A 234 7.08 -13.54 -12.93
C ASN A 234 6.14 -13.30 -11.74
N ILE A 235 5.57 -12.11 -11.64
CA ILE A 235 4.69 -11.75 -10.51
C ILE A 235 3.35 -12.49 -10.58
N LYS A 236 2.83 -12.78 -11.78
CA LYS A 236 1.66 -13.64 -11.97
C LYS A 236 1.92 -15.07 -11.51
N ASN A 237 3.09 -15.61 -11.85
CA ASN A 237 3.45 -16.98 -11.47
C ASN A 237 3.63 -17.10 -9.95
N GLU A 238 4.30 -16.15 -9.29
CA GLU A 238 4.46 -16.14 -7.83
C GLU A 238 3.08 -16.09 -7.13
N PHE A 239 2.16 -15.25 -7.61
CA PHE A 239 0.79 -15.23 -7.10
C PHE A 239 0.06 -16.57 -7.28
N MET A 240 0.16 -17.17 -8.48
CA MET A 240 -0.52 -18.43 -8.78
C MET A 240 0.08 -19.59 -8.01
N GLU A 241 1.39 -19.62 -7.83
CA GLU A 241 2.08 -20.62 -7.03
C GLU A 241 1.62 -20.57 -5.57
N TYR A 242 1.60 -19.39 -4.96
CA TYR A 242 1.08 -19.21 -3.61
C TYR A 242 -0.37 -19.70 -3.51
N LYS A 243 -1.24 -19.23 -4.39
CA LYS A 243 -2.66 -19.60 -4.40
C LYS A 243 -2.88 -21.11 -4.53
N ASN A 244 -2.10 -21.79 -5.38
CA ASN A 244 -2.23 -23.24 -5.63
C ASN A 244 -1.68 -24.09 -4.47
N ASN A 245 -0.73 -23.56 -3.71
CA ASN A 245 -0.14 -24.25 -2.55
C ASN A 245 -1.04 -24.19 -1.32
N VAL A 246 -1.99 -23.27 -1.29
CA VAL A 246 -2.99 -23.19 -0.23
C VAL A 246 -4.05 -24.25 -0.47
N LYS A 247 -3.97 -25.37 0.27
CA LYS A 247 -4.87 -26.53 0.13
C LYS A 247 -6.19 -26.36 0.86
N ASP A 248 -6.24 -25.55 1.91
CA ASP A 248 -7.44 -25.33 2.73
C ASP A 248 -7.57 -23.86 3.12
N ILE A 249 -8.69 -23.26 2.75
CA ILE A 249 -9.05 -21.88 3.11
C ILE A 249 -9.09 -21.70 4.63
N ASN A 250 -9.42 -22.74 5.39
CA ASN A 250 -9.49 -22.68 6.84
C ASN A 250 -8.12 -22.72 7.54
N THR A 251 -7.07 -23.10 6.81
CA THR A 251 -5.68 -23.10 7.29
C THR A 251 -4.92 -21.82 6.94
N LEU A 252 -5.57 -20.87 6.29
CA LEU A 252 -4.97 -19.62 5.85
C LEU A 252 -4.63 -18.72 7.02
N LYS A 253 -3.36 -18.62 7.31
CA LYS A 253 -2.82 -17.69 8.30
C LYS A 253 -2.43 -16.34 7.72
N GLU A 254 -2.38 -16.22 6.39
CA GLU A 254 -1.82 -15.05 5.70
C GLU A 254 -2.70 -14.60 4.54
N GLY A 255 -2.85 -13.28 4.39
CA GLY A 255 -3.54 -12.66 3.29
C GLY A 255 -2.81 -12.82 1.95
N CYS A 256 -3.46 -12.41 0.86
CA CYS A 256 -2.83 -12.34 -0.45
C CYS A 256 -3.43 -11.21 -1.29
N ILE A 257 -2.59 -10.31 -1.79
CA ILE A 257 -3.00 -9.24 -2.68
C ILE A 257 -2.15 -9.31 -3.96
N PRO A 258 -2.72 -9.76 -5.09
CA PRO A 258 -2.00 -9.78 -6.36
C PRO A 258 -1.73 -8.36 -6.86
N TYR A 259 -0.72 -8.19 -7.70
CA TYR A 259 -0.61 -6.99 -8.52
C TYR A 259 -1.74 -6.98 -9.55
N LEU A 260 -2.68 -6.03 -9.39
CA LEU A 260 -3.95 -6.06 -10.12
C LEU A 260 -3.82 -5.63 -11.58
N ALA A 261 -2.89 -4.73 -11.91
CA ALA A 261 -2.80 -4.12 -13.23
C ALA A 261 -2.71 -5.11 -14.41
N PRO A 262 -1.98 -6.24 -14.36
CA PRO A 262 -1.97 -7.22 -15.44
C PRO A 262 -3.36 -7.80 -15.73
N TYR A 263 -4.15 -8.08 -14.69
CA TYR A 263 -5.51 -8.62 -14.84
C TYR A 263 -6.47 -7.59 -15.43
N LEU A 264 -6.35 -6.33 -15.00
CA LEU A 264 -7.12 -5.22 -15.57
C LEU A 264 -6.77 -5.02 -17.05
N LYS A 265 -5.48 -5.11 -17.41
CA LYS A 265 -5.03 -5.04 -18.79
C LYS A 265 -5.61 -6.17 -19.64
N ASP A 266 -5.57 -7.40 -19.14
CA ASP A 266 -6.12 -8.56 -19.84
C ASP A 266 -7.63 -8.42 -20.06
N LEU A 267 -8.39 -7.92 -19.06
CA LEU A 267 -9.82 -7.64 -19.18
C LEU A 267 -10.10 -6.53 -20.20
N ALA A 268 -9.35 -5.42 -20.17
CA ALA A 268 -9.51 -4.33 -21.13
C ALA A 268 -9.24 -4.79 -22.57
N PHE A 269 -8.19 -5.59 -22.77
CA PHE A 269 -7.86 -6.15 -24.10
C PHE A 269 -8.98 -7.06 -24.63
N LEU A 270 -9.58 -7.87 -23.76
CA LEU A 270 -10.74 -8.71 -24.13
C LEU A 270 -11.97 -7.87 -24.48
N ASP A 271 -12.19 -6.75 -23.78
CA ASP A 271 -13.31 -5.85 -24.04
C ASP A 271 -13.17 -5.11 -25.38
N GLU A 272 -11.96 -4.71 -25.72
CA GLU A 272 -11.65 -4.04 -26.99
C GLU A 272 -11.65 -5.02 -28.17
N GLY A 273 -11.04 -6.20 -28.00
CA GLY A 273 -10.83 -7.16 -29.07
C GLY A 273 -12.04 -8.02 -29.41
N GLN A 274 -12.97 -8.20 -28.49
CA GLN A 274 -14.10 -9.13 -28.68
C GLN A 274 -15.41 -8.56 -28.14
N LYS A 275 -16.49 -8.68 -28.92
CA LYS A 275 -17.83 -8.33 -28.48
C LYS A 275 -18.44 -9.45 -27.64
N TYR A 276 -19.31 -9.11 -26.68
CA TYR A 276 -20.07 -10.08 -25.90
C TYR A 276 -21.14 -10.82 -26.73
N PHE A 277 -21.60 -10.20 -27.81
CA PHE A 277 -22.54 -10.76 -28.76
C PHE A 277 -21.92 -10.76 -30.16
N ASN A 278 -22.13 -11.86 -30.90
CA ASN A 278 -21.75 -11.94 -32.29
C ASN A 278 -22.75 -11.18 -33.21
N GLN A 279 -22.52 -11.19 -34.52
CA GLN A 279 -23.39 -10.54 -35.51
C GLN A 279 -24.83 -11.09 -35.47
N ASN A 280 -25.01 -12.35 -35.09
CA ASN A 280 -26.32 -13.02 -34.98
C ASN A 280 -26.94 -12.82 -33.59
N LYS A 281 -26.46 -11.87 -32.76
CA LYS A 281 -26.89 -11.64 -31.39
C LYS A 281 -26.72 -12.84 -30.43
N LEU A 282 -25.91 -13.82 -30.82
CA LEU A 282 -25.58 -14.95 -29.95
C LEU A 282 -24.44 -14.57 -29.02
N ILE A 283 -24.49 -15.11 -27.81
CA ILE A 283 -23.50 -14.84 -26.74
C ILE A 283 -22.14 -15.44 -27.12
N ASN A 284 -21.08 -14.67 -26.98
CA ASN A 284 -19.70 -15.14 -27.10
C ASN A 284 -19.27 -15.86 -25.82
N ILE A 285 -19.56 -17.15 -25.73
CA ILE A 285 -19.29 -17.99 -24.57
C ILE A 285 -17.79 -18.03 -24.26
N ASN A 286 -16.91 -18.08 -25.26
CA ASN A 286 -15.47 -18.12 -25.05
C ASN A 286 -14.97 -16.87 -24.32
N LYS A 287 -15.43 -15.68 -24.72
CA LYS A 287 -15.10 -14.42 -24.00
C LYS A 287 -15.58 -14.51 -22.55
N ILE A 288 -16.82 -14.94 -22.30
CA ILE A 288 -17.39 -15.04 -20.94
C ILE A 288 -16.57 -15.98 -20.07
N ILE A 289 -16.15 -17.13 -20.60
CA ILE A 289 -15.34 -18.10 -19.86
C ILE A 289 -13.98 -17.49 -19.47
N ILE A 290 -13.31 -16.78 -20.37
CA ILE A 290 -12.00 -16.16 -20.09
C ILE A 290 -12.15 -15.05 -19.04
N VAL A 291 -13.10 -14.14 -19.25
CA VAL A 291 -13.41 -13.07 -18.28
C VAL A 291 -13.78 -13.65 -16.92
N GLY A 292 -14.63 -14.69 -16.90
CA GLY A 292 -15.03 -15.37 -15.67
C GLY A 292 -13.86 -15.99 -14.90
N ARG A 293 -12.89 -16.58 -15.62
CA ARG A 293 -11.67 -17.12 -14.98
C ARG A 293 -10.81 -16.03 -14.33
N ILE A 294 -10.63 -14.90 -14.99
CA ILE A 294 -9.88 -13.77 -14.44
C ILE A 294 -10.57 -13.24 -13.19
N ILE A 295 -11.88 -12.99 -13.26
CA ILE A 295 -12.68 -12.50 -12.12
C ILE A 295 -12.65 -13.52 -10.98
N LYS A 296 -12.80 -14.81 -11.27
CA LYS A 296 -12.71 -15.88 -10.26
C LYS A 296 -11.40 -15.84 -9.51
N ASN A 297 -10.26 -15.72 -10.21
CA ASN A 297 -8.94 -15.66 -9.59
C ASN A 297 -8.81 -14.47 -8.62
N ILE A 298 -9.33 -13.30 -9.01
CA ILE A 298 -9.34 -12.11 -8.16
C ILE A 298 -10.25 -12.33 -6.94
N LYS A 299 -11.46 -12.83 -7.15
CA LYS A 299 -12.45 -13.04 -6.06
C LYS A 299 -12.00 -14.11 -5.06
N GLU A 300 -11.36 -15.17 -5.51
CA GLU A 300 -10.80 -16.18 -4.61
C GLU A 300 -9.70 -15.60 -3.73
N SER A 301 -8.79 -14.77 -4.28
CA SER A 301 -7.73 -14.16 -3.48
C SER A 301 -8.25 -13.10 -2.50
N GLN A 302 -9.43 -12.52 -2.71
CA GLN A 302 -10.08 -11.63 -1.73
C GLN A 302 -10.57 -12.36 -0.46
N MET A 303 -10.62 -13.68 -0.48
CA MET A 303 -10.96 -14.48 0.70
C MET A 303 -9.81 -14.57 1.71
N PHE A 304 -8.57 -14.35 1.26
CA PHE A 304 -7.39 -14.33 2.12
C PHE A 304 -7.33 -13.01 2.90
N VAL A 305 -7.08 -13.09 4.20
CA VAL A 305 -7.16 -11.92 5.10
C VAL A 305 -5.92 -11.81 5.96
N TYR A 306 -5.40 -10.60 6.07
CA TYR A 306 -4.32 -10.29 7.01
C TYR A 306 -4.88 -9.93 8.38
N GLY A 307 -4.31 -10.53 9.42
CA GLY A 307 -4.69 -10.30 10.82
C GLY A 307 -3.86 -9.20 11.50
N TYR A 308 -3.50 -8.12 10.78
CA TYR A 308 -2.70 -7.04 11.36
C TYR A 308 -3.56 -6.02 12.09
N LYS A 309 -3.02 -5.43 13.16
CA LYS A 309 -3.64 -4.33 13.89
C LYS A 309 -3.26 -2.99 13.26
N PRO A 310 -4.20 -2.07 13.00
CA PRO A 310 -3.88 -0.76 12.49
C PRO A 310 -3.13 0.08 13.53
N VAL A 311 -2.07 0.76 13.07
CA VAL A 311 -1.33 1.77 13.84
C VAL A 311 -1.63 3.14 13.25
N TYR A 312 -2.29 3.96 14.01
CA TYR A 312 -2.83 5.22 13.53
C TYR A 312 -1.78 6.19 12.96
N SER A 313 -0.63 6.31 13.61
CA SER A 313 0.46 7.17 13.15
C SER A 313 1.00 6.76 11.78
N LEU A 314 1.12 5.45 11.53
CA LEU A 314 1.53 4.94 10.22
C LEU A 314 0.42 5.02 9.17
N ALA A 315 -0.85 5.02 9.58
CA ALA A 315 -1.95 5.28 8.67
C ALA A 315 -1.84 6.66 7.99
N ILE A 316 -1.37 7.67 8.74
CA ILE A 316 -1.09 9.01 8.21
C ILE A 316 0.07 8.97 7.22
N LEU A 317 1.13 8.21 7.52
CA LEU A 317 2.28 8.07 6.63
C LEU A 317 1.95 7.26 5.37
N SER A 318 1.04 6.30 5.47
CA SER A 318 0.70 5.41 4.37
C SER A 318 -0.33 5.97 3.38
N ASP A 319 -1.03 7.07 3.71
CA ASP A 319 -1.88 7.82 2.77
C ASP A 319 -1.52 9.32 2.76
N PRO A 320 -0.27 9.68 2.45
CA PRO A 320 0.14 11.07 2.35
C PRO A 320 -0.47 11.72 1.12
N GLU A 321 -0.43 13.06 1.08
CA GLU A 321 -0.62 13.82 -0.16
C GLU A 321 0.76 14.20 -0.69
N PRO A 322 1.43 13.33 -1.46
CA PRO A 322 2.77 13.55 -1.94
C PRO A 322 2.81 14.68 -2.97
N LEU A 323 4.01 15.23 -3.17
CA LEU A 323 4.30 16.15 -4.25
C LEU A 323 3.94 15.52 -5.61
N ASP A 324 3.58 16.36 -6.57
CA ASP A 324 3.40 15.95 -7.96
C ASP A 324 4.75 15.56 -8.63
N ASP A 325 4.67 14.89 -9.78
CA ASP A 325 5.85 14.37 -10.47
C ASP A 325 6.81 15.48 -10.92
N ASP A 326 6.30 16.67 -11.30
CA ASP A 326 7.15 17.81 -11.72
C ASP A 326 7.95 18.36 -10.56
N LYS A 327 7.33 18.51 -9.38
CA LYS A 327 8.03 18.94 -8.15
C LYS A 327 9.04 17.92 -7.68
N LEU A 328 8.71 16.63 -7.73
CA LEU A 328 9.64 15.55 -7.39
C LEU A 328 10.84 15.53 -8.34
N THR A 329 10.62 15.77 -9.62
CA THR A 329 11.69 15.87 -10.62
C THR A 329 12.58 17.06 -10.35
N SER A 330 12.01 18.25 -10.14
CA SER A 330 12.75 19.48 -9.83
C SER A 330 13.56 19.32 -8.53
N LEU A 331 12.98 18.69 -7.50
CA LEU A 331 13.67 18.41 -6.24
C LEU A 331 14.85 17.45 -6.45
N SER A 332 14.66 16.40 -7.22
CA SER A 332 15.73 15.46 -7.57
C SER A 332 16.87 16.14 -8.32
N GLU A 333 16.56 17.05 -9.24
CA GLU A 333 17.55 17.82 -10.00
C GLU A 333 18.34 18.80 -9.16
N SER A 334 17.73 19.35 -8.12
CA SER A 334 18.42 20.26 -7.20
C SER A 334 19.38 19.52 -6.24
N ILE A 335 19.19 18.23 -6.03
CA ILE A 335 19.97 17.43 -5.07
C ILE A 335 21.17 16.74 -5.73
N GLU A 336 20.98 16.15 -6.88
CA GLU A 336 21.97 15.48 -7.74
C GLU A 336 21.64 15.76 -9.24
#